data_9fb8b55459ca31701710d44dd5ace341
#
_entry.id   9fb8b55459ca31701710d44dd5ace341
#
_cell.length_a   1.000
_cell.length_b   1.000
_cell.length_c   1.000
_cell.angle_alpha   90.00
_cell.angle_beta   90.00
_cell.angle_gamma   90.00
#
_symmetry.space_group_name_H-M   'P 1'
#
loop_
_entity.id
_entity.type
_entity.pdbx_description
1 polymer ?
#
loop_
_entity_poly.entity_id
_entity_poly.type
_entity_poly.pdbx_seq_one_letter_code
_entity_poly.pdbx_strand_id
1 'polypeptide(L)'
;NQLTWSKLQEQLELELCPPGNGVFTIHTAKEKRESLHKKVFGTSEGVENLWKDSLNHLPQSNHAVVLGICSDTGGGILRGANWGPLFLREALLKNETAKGDIPYFDLGDVRVIPHLLHDKYLNEGTIENCRKALYGTNDTSLPVGPLSISEDVASSFYQVFPKKGLFGIGGDHSTSYPLVKSYLKAKKTQGKKVALIHFDAHTDLLVERLGIDLCFGSWVTHILGDLHKPSDAIQIGIRSSGKPKEHWEKTFGVQQYWADEVIEQGPGPITKKILSYLKEEKIEELYVSFDIDALDSTYASA
;
A
#
# COMPACT_ATOMS: atom_id res chain seq x y z
N ASN A 1 8.89 -5.33 25.45
CA ASN A 1 9.50 -6.48 24.77
C ASN A 1 9.61 -6.16 23.28
N GLN A 2 10.82 -6.26 22.74
CA GLN A 2 11.05 -6.06 21.31
C GLN A 2 10.41 -7.21 20.52
N LEU A 3 9.69 -6.90 19.45
CA LEU A 3 9.09 -7.89 18.55
C LEU A 3 10.21 -8.70 17.87
N THR A 4 10.13 -10.04 17.95
CA THR A 4 11.10 -10.94 17.34
C THR A 4 10.61 -11.42 15.97
N TRP A 5 11.53 -11.93 15.14
CA TRP A 5 11.17 -12.53 13.88
C TRP A 5 10.14 -13.66 14.01
N SER A 6 10.31 -14.56 14.97
CA SER A 6 9.36 -15.66 15.19
C SER A 6 7.93 -15.17 15.44
N LYS A 7 7.78 -14.14 16.29
CA LYS A 7 6.46 -13.56 16.56
C LYS A 7 5.87 -12.83 15.35
N LEU A 8 6.72 -12.12 14.59
CA LEU A 8 6.27 -11.49 13.36
C LEU A 8 5.83 -12.55 12.35
N GLN A 9 6.56 -13.65 12.20
CA GLN A 9 6.19 -14.74 11.29
C GLN A 9 4.83 -15.34 11.65
N GLU A 10 4.60 -15.65 12.93
CA GLU A 10 3.30 -16.12 13.42
C GLU A 10 2.17 -15.13 13.10
N GLN A 11 2.41 -13.84 13.27
CA GLN A 11 1.46 -12.78 12.92
C GLN A 11 1.19 -12.77 11.40
N LEU A 12 2.25 -12.79 10.58
CA LEU A 12 2.11 -12.79 9.12
C LEU A 12 1.30 -13.98 8.62
N GLU A 13 1.49 -15.17 9.18
CA GLU A 13 0.74 -16.37 8.82
C GLU A 13 -0.76 -16.28 9.18
N LEU A 14 -1.11 -15.48 10.18
CA LEU A 14 -2.50 -15.22 10.56
C LEU A 14 -3.15 -14.12 9.70
N GLU A 15 -2.46 -13.02 9.49
CA GLU A 15 -3.01 -11.81 8.86
C GLU A 15 -2.88 -11.80 7.33
N LEU A 16 -1.98 -12.61 6.78
CA LEU A 16 -1.74 -12.73 5.35
C LEU A 16 -2.19 -14.08 4.79
N CYS A 17 -2.23 -14.16 3.48
CA CYS A 17 -2.42 -15.37 2.71
C CYS A 17 -1.47 -15.39 1.49
N PRO A 18 -1.32 -16.51 0.80
CA PRO A 18 -0.48 -16.58 -0.40
C PRO A 18 -0.82 -15.51 -1.43
N PRO A 19 0.17 -15.03 -2.21
CA PRO A 19 -0.06 -14.04 -3.26
C PRO A 19 -1.13 -14.52 -4.24
N GLY A 20 -2.09 -13.64 -4.57
CA GLY A 20 -3.24 -13.93 -5.41
C GLY A 20 -4.46 -14.50 -4.67
N ASN A 21 -4.33 -14.84 -3.38
CA ASN A 21 -5.44 -15.34 -2.56
C ASN A 21 -6.18 -14.23 -1.79
N GLY A 22 -5.67 -12.99 -1.80
CA GLY A 22 -6.32 -11.85 -1.16
C GLY A 22 -7.64 -11.45 -1.82
N VAL A 23 -7.84 -11.76 -3.10
CA VAL A 23 -9.11 -11.59 -3.77
C VAL A 23 -10.00 -12.77 -3.46
N PHE A 24 -10.99 -12.56 -2.59
CA PHE A 24 -11.89 -13.60 -2.15
C PHE A 24 -12.99 -13.87 -3.20
N THR A 25 -12.67 -14.66 -4.23
CA THR A 25 -13.69 -15.24 -5.11
C THR A 25 -13.31 -16.67 -5.50
N ILE A 26 -14.30 -17.56 -5.50
CA ILE A 26 -14.06 -18.99 -5.71
C ILE A 26 -13.65 -19.28 -7.16
N HIS A 27 -14.15 -18.55 -8.13
CA HIS A 27 -13.99 -18.87 -9.56
C HIS A 27 -13.42 -17.74 -10.40
N THR A 28 -13.65 -16.47 -10.05
CA THR A 28 -13.19 -15.34 -10.85
C THR A 28 -11.66 -15.25 -10.84
N ALA A 29 -11.06 -15.13 -12.00
CA ALA A 29 -9.60 -15.09 -12.20
C ALA A 29 -8.82 -16.31 -11.65
N LYS A 30 -9.48 -17.46 -11.48
CA LYS A 30 -8.84 -18.70 -11.03
C LYS A 30 -7.62 -19.05 -11.87
N GLU A 31 -7.72 -18.97 -13.18
CA GLU A 31 -6.63 -19.29 -14.11
C GLU A 31 -5.41 -18.37 -13.90
N LYS A 32 -5.63 -17.06 -13.68
CA LYS A 32 -4.54 -16.10 -13.41
C LYS A 32 -3.86 -16.39 -12.08
N ARG A 33 -4.64 -16.70 -11.05
CA ARG A 33 -4.13 -17.07 -9.74
C ARG A 33 -3.30 -18.36 -9.81
N GLU A 34 -3.79 -19.39 -10.49
CA GLU A 34 -3.05 -20.63 -10.69
C GLU A 34 -1.78 -20.42 -11.53
N SER A 35 -1.84 -19.55 -12.53
CA SER A 35 -0.67 -19.14 -13.31
C SER A 35 0.37 -18.45 -12.42
N LEU A 36 -0.06 -17.50 -11.58
CA LEU A 36 0.82 -16.85 -10.61
C LEU A 36 1.47 -17.86 -9.67
N HIS A 37 0.68 -18.76 -9.08
CA HIS A 37 1.20 -19.79 -8.18
C HIS A 37 2.23 -20.70 -8.85
N LYS A 38 1.98 -21.12 -10.09
CA LYS A 38 2.94 -21.92 -10.86
C LYS A 38 4.26 -21.18 -11.11
N LYS A 39 4.20 -19.87 -11.36
CA LYS A 39 5.40 -19.04 -11.52
C LYS A 39 6.17 -18.88 -10.22
N VAL A 40 5.48 -18.60 -9.11
CA VAL A 40 6.09 -18.33 -7.81
C VAL A 40 6.55 -19.62 -7.12
N PHE A 41 5.70 -20.64 -7.08
CA PHE A 41 5.93 -21.86 -6.28
C PHE A 41 6.22 -23.10 -7.14
N GLY A 42 6.07 -23.01 -8.46
CA GLY A 42 6.22 -24.14 -9.38
C GLY A 42 5.01 -25.08 -9.42
N THR A 43 3.99 -24.82 -8.64
CA THR A 43 2.72 -25.57 -8.58
C THR A 43 1.57 -24.67 -8.18
N SER A 44 0.35 -25.09 -8.45
CA SER A 44 -0.88 -24.46 -7.94
C SER A 44 -1.53 -25.25 -6.80
N GLU A 45 -0.91 -26.35 -6.35
CA GLU A 45 -1.38 -27.19 -5.26
C GLU A 45 -0.51 -27.01 -4.01
N GLY A 46 -1.09 -27.12 -2.83
CA GLY A 46 -0.37 -27.00 -1.56
C GLY A 46 0.27 -25.63 -1.30
N VAL A 47 -0.19 -24.60 -1.98
CA VAL A 47 0.42 -23.27 -2.02
C VAL A 47 0.51 -22.62 -0.64
N GLU A 48 -0.45 -22.86 0.24
CA GLU A 48 -0.45 -22.32 1.61
C GLU A 48 0.84 -22.73 2.37
N ASN A 49 1.19 -24.01 2.33
CA ASN A 49 2.39 -24.52 3.00
C ASN A 49 3.67 -24.00 2.34
N LEU A 50 3.72 -24.00 1.00
CA LEU A 50 4.87 -23.49 0.26
C LEU A 50 5.12 -22.00 0.53
N TRP A 51 4.04 -21.22 0.65
CA TRP A 51 4.14 -19.82 1.01
C TRP A 51 4.66 -19.64 2.44
N LYS A 52 4.10 -20.38 3.43
CA LYS A 52 4.60 -20.34 4.82
C LYS A 52 6.07 -20.72 4.90
N ASP A 53 6.48 -21.76 4.19
CA ASP A 53 7.88 -22.18 4.12
C ASP A 53 8.76 -21.09 3.50
N SER A 54 8.26 -20.37 2.49
CA SER A 54 8.99 -19.27 1.86
C SER A 54 9.26 -18.11 2.82
N LEU A 55 8.38 -17.83 3.77
CA LEU A 55 8.57 -16.78 4.76
C LEU A 55 9.85 -16.95 5.58
N ASN A 56 10.29 -18.19 5.83
CA ASN A 56 11.55 -18.47 6.53
C ASN A 56 12.79 -17.82 5.89
N HIS A 57 12.72 -17.48 4.60
CA HIS A 57 13.81 -16.86 3.87
C HIS A 57 13.80 -15.32 3.92
N LEU A 58 12.74 -14.70 4.45
CA LEU A 58 12.61 -13.26 4.53
C LEU A 58 13.78 -12.55 5.27
N PRO A 59 14.25 -13.05 6.43
CA PRO A 59 15.35 -12.39 7.13
C PRO A 59 16.63 -12.27 6.31
N GLN A 60 16.94 -13.28 5.49
CA GLN A 60 18.15 -13.34 4.67
C GLN A 60 17.99 -12.71 3.29
N SER A 61 16.75 -12.42 2.86
CA SER A 61 16.48 -11.82 1.56
C SER A 61 16.97 -10.36 1.49
N ASN A 62 17.66 -10.03 0.42
CA ASN A 62 18.04 -8.65 0.08
C ASN A 62 17.13 -8.01 -0.97
N HIS A 63 16.11 -8.72 -1.42
CA HIS A 63 15.14 -8.20 -2.37
C HIS A 63 14.17 -7.21 -1.72
N ALA A 64 13.59 -6.35 -2.53
CA ALA A 64 12.42 -5.58 -2.12
C ALA A 64 11.28 -6.53 -1.72
N VAL A 65 10.56 -6.19 -0.66
CA VAL A 65 9.48 -7.03 -0.12
C VAL A 65 8.15 -6.51 -0.65
N VAL A 66 7.37 -7.35 -1.29
CA VAL A 66 6.07 -7.00 -1.87
C VAL A 66 4.93 -7.49 -0.99
N LEU A 67 3.98 -6.62 -0.72
CA LEU A 67 2.72 -6.92 -0.01
C LEU A 67 1.53 -6.52 -0.90
N GLY A 68 0.61 -7.44 -1.11
CA GLY A 68 -0.66 -7.16 -1.80
C GLY A 68 -1.77 -6.75 -0.84
N ILE A 69 -2.55 -5.74 -1.21
CA ILE A 69 -3.73 -5.29 -0.45
C ILE A 69 -4.92 -5.26 -1.40
N CYS A 70 -5.67 -6.36 -1.46
CA CYS A 70 -6.78 -6.58 -2.38
C CYS A 70 -8.08 -5.93 -1.88
N SER A 71 -8.04 -4.64 -1.52
CA SER A 71 -9.19 -3.89 -1.00
C SER A 71 -9.50 -2.69 -1.90
N ASP A 72 -10.78 -2.52 -2.24
CA ASP A 72 -11.28 -1.35 -2.96
C ASP A 72 -12.48 -0.70 -2.25
N THR A 73 -12.65 -1.00 -0.97
CA THR A 73 -13.76 -0.48 -0.15
C THR A 73 -13.64 1.03 0.07
N GLY A 74 -12.42 1.56 0.13
CA GLY A 74 -12.16 3.00 0.24
C GLY A 74 -12.53 3.79 -1.01
N GLY A 75 -12.66 3.14 -2.16
CA GLY A 75 -13.07 3.73 -3.43
C GLY A 75 -14.59 4.03 -3.54
N GLY A 76 -15.37 3.59 -2.55
CA GLY A 76 -16.82 3.80 -2.54
C GLY A 76 -17.52 3.01 -3.66
N ILE A 77 -18.11 3.71 -4.64
CA ILE A 77 -18.81 3.08 -5.77
C ILE A 77 -17.87 2.62 -6.88
N LEU A 78 -16.62 3.11 -6.89
CA LEU A 78 -15.61 2.73 -7.88
C LEU A 78 -14.94 1.44 -7.43
N ARG A 79 -15.41 0.31 -7.97
CA ARG A 79 -14.94 -1.02 -7.59
C ARG A 79 -14.15 -1.67 -8.72
N GLY A 80 -13.27 -2.59 -8.35
CA GLY A 80 -12.44 -3.36 -9.29
C GLY A 80 -10.93 -3.25 -9.04
N ALA A 81 -10.47 -2.20 -8.35
CA ALA A 81 -9.06 -2.04 -8.02
C ALA A 81 -8.50 -3.15 -7.12
N ASN A 82 -9.35 -3.86 -6.37
CA ASN A 82 -8.98 -5.03 -5.56
C ASN A 82 -8.30 -6.15 -6.37
N TRP A 83 -8.43 -6.15 -7.69
CA TRP A 83 -7.74 -7.08 -8.59
C TRP A 83 -6.28 -6.69 -8.89
N GLY A 84 -5.90 -5.45 -8.60
CA GLY A 84 -4.59 -4.89 -8.90
C GLY A 84 -3.43 -5.79 -8.44
N PRO A 85 -3.40 -6.25 -7.18
CA PRO A 85 -2.31 -7.09 -6.70
C PRO A 85 -2.09 -8.38 -7.50
N LEU A 86 -3.17 -9.04 -7.95
CA LEU A 86 -3.07 -10.25 -8.77
C LEU A 86 -2.59 -9.92 -10.19
N PHE A 87 -3.23 -8.95 -10.85
CA PHE A 87 -2.95 -8.67 -12.26
C PHE A 87 -1.57 -8.03 -12.46
N LEU A 88 -1.13 -7.17 -11.53
CA LEU A 88 0.20 -6.57 -11.60
C LEU A 88 1.30 -7.61 -11.39
N ARG A 89 1.14 -8.54 -10.43
CA ARG A 89 2.10 -9.65 -10.28
C ARG A 89 2.17 -10.53 -11.53
N GLU A 90 1.02 -10.88 -12.11
CA GLU A 90 0.97 -11.63 -13.35
C GLU A 90 1.70 -10.90 -14.49
N ALA A 91 1.52 -9.57 -14.60
CA ALA A 91 2.21 -8.75 -15.59
C ALA A 91 3.71 -8.66 -15.34
N LEU A 92 4.14 -8.45 -14.10
CA LEU A 92 5.55 -8.39 -13.71
C LEU A 92 6.29 -9.69 -14.03
N LEU A 93 5.63 -10.84 -13.78
CA LEU A 93 6.21 -12.17 -14.01
C LEU A 93 5.92 -12.72 -15.41
N LYS A 94 5.31 -11.95 -16.31
CA LYS A 94 4.93 -12.43 -17.66
C LYS A 94 6.13 -12.87 -18.49
N ASN A 95 7.25 -12.20 -18.37
CA ASN A 95 8.47 -12.44 -19.13
C ASN A 95 9.49 -13.29 -18.37
N GLU A 96 9.21 -13.64 -17.10
CA GLU A 96 10.08 -14.50 -16.31
C GLU A 96 9.85 -15.96 -16.73
N THR A 97 10.86 -16.54 -17.35
CA THR A 97 10.78 -17.88 -17.95
C THR A 97 11.37 -18.98 -17.07
N ALA A 98 12.12 -18.61 -16.03
CA ALA A 98 12.79 -19.54 -15.15
C ALA A 98 12.23 -19.48 -13.72
N LYS A 99 11.98 -20.65 -13.14
CA LYS A 99 11.66 -20.80 -11.71
C LYS A 99 12.83 -20.27 -10.88
N GLY A 100 12.59 -19.22 -10.10
CA GLY A 100 13.56 -18.70 -9.14
C GLY A 100 14.12 -17.31 -9.39
N ASP A 101 13.86 -16.70 -10.56
CA ASP A 101 14.33 -15.34 -10.89
C ASP A 101 13.28 -14.25 -10.59
N ILE A 102 12.54 -14.41 -9.48
CA ILE A 102 11.61 -13.37 -9.04
C ILE A 102 12.42 -12.23 -8.42
N PRO A 103 12.32 -10.99 -8.98
CA PRO A 103 13.18 -9.88 -8.56
C PRO A 103 12.77 -9.24 -7.22
N TYR A 104 11.82 -9.84 -6.51
CA TYR A 104 11.30 -9.38 -5.23
C TYR A 104 10.99 -10.55 -4.30
N PHE A 105 10.86 -10.28 -3.02
CA PHE A 105 10.35 -11.22 -2.04
C PHE A 105 8.84 -10.99 -1.88
N ASP A 106 8.02 -11.99 -2.20
CA ASP A 106 6.56 -11.86 -2.08
C ASP A 106 6.09 -12.26 -0.68
N LEU A 107 5.63 -11.28 0.08
CA LEU A 107 5.11 -11.48 1.43
C LEU A 107 3.70 -12.11 1.42
N GLY A 108 3.01 -12.04 0.30
CA GLY A 108 1.62 -12.46 0.16
C GLY A 108 0.64 -11.30 0.11
N ASP A 109 -0.63 -11.63 0.29
CA ASP A 109 -1.73 -10.65 0.33
C ASP A 109 -2.31 -10.53 1.73
N VAL A 110 -2.72 -9.33 2.10
CA VAL A 110 -3.53 -9.09 3.30
C VAL A 110 -4.84 -9.86 3.20
N ARG A 111 -5.25 -10.53 4.28
CA ARG A 111 -6.58 -11.15 4.36
C ARG A 111 -7.64 -10.07 4.35
N VAL A 112 -8.59 -10.16 3.44
CA VAL A 112 -9.60 -9.13 3.22
C VAL A 112 -11.00 -9.70 3.36
N ILE A 113 -11.81 -9.08 4.23
CA ILE A 113 -13.27 -9.19 4.16
C ILE A 113 -13.75 -8.05 3.24
N PRO A 114 -14.31 -8.34 2.04
CA PRO A 114 -14.53 -7.32 0.99
C PRO A 114 -15.49 -6.18 1.36
N HIS A 115 -16.23 -6.33 2.47
CA HIS A 115 -17.19 -5.33 2.94
C HIS A 115 -16.60 -4.36 3.97
N LEU A 116 -15.37 -4.60 4.45
CA LEU A 116 -14.76 -3.82 5.50
C LEU A 116 -13.72 -2.86 4.93
N LEU A 117 -13.56 -1.73 5.61
CA LEU A 117 -12.55 -0.73 5.33
C LEU A 117 -11.50 -0.68 6.45
N HIS A 118 -11.93 -0.26 7.63
CA HIS A 118 -11.07 -0.07 8.80
C HIS A 118 -11.86 -0.33 10.08
N ASP A 119 -11.23 -0.89 11.10
CA ASP A 119 -11.86 -1.28 12.37
C ASP A 119 -12.56 -0.11 13.09
N LYS A 120 -12.05 1.12 12.93
CA LYS A 120 -12.66 2.31 13.55
C LYS A 120 -14.13 2.58 13.16
N TYR A 121 -14.59 1.99 12.07
CA TYR A 121 -16.00 2.10 11.63
C TYR A 121 -16.88 0.94 12.09
N LEU A 122 -16.31 -0.02 12.81
CA LEU A 122 -17.00 -1.24 13.19
C LEU A 122 -17.41 -1.21 14.67
N ASN A 123 -18.53 -1.87 14.98
CA ASN A 123 -18.90 -2.16 16.35
C ASN A 123 -18.21 -3.46 16.83
N GLU A 124 -18.16 -3.66 18.14
CA GLU A 124 -17.49 -4.78 18.79
C GLU A 124 -18.01 -6.14 18.31
N GLY A 125 -19.33 -6.32 18.24
CA GLY A 125 -19.92 -7.58 17.77
C GLY A 125 -19.55 -7.92 16.32
N THR A 126 -19.44 -6.93 15.45
CA THR A 126 -18.94 -7.14 14.08
C THR A 126 -17.48 -7.57 14.09
N ILE A 127 -16.65 -6.91 14.89
CA ILE A 127 -15.23 -7.24 15.04
C ILE A 127 -15.06 -8.68 15.54
N GLU A 128 -15.77 -9.09 16.56
CA GLU A 128 -15.73 -10.46 17.10
C GLU A 128 -16.11 -11.52 16.06
N ASN A 129 -17.21 -11.29 15.34
CA ASN A 129 -17.64 -12.19 14.28
C ASN A 129 -16.62 -12.31 13.15
N CYS A 130 -16.01 -11.18 12.77
CA CYS A 130 -14.98 -11.13 11.73
C CYS A 130 -13.68 -11.80 12.18
N ARG A 131 -13.27 -11.64 13.46
CA ARG A 131 -12.13 -12.37 14.03
C ARG A 131 -12.36 -13.88 13.95
N LYS A 132 -13.52 -14.35 14.33
CA LYS A 132 -13.86 -15.77 14.22
C LYS A 132 -13.79 -16.27 12.78
N ALA A 133 -14.21 -15.46 11.81
CA ALA A 133 -14.14 -15.81 10.39
C ALA A 133 -12.72 -15.83 9.83
N LEU A 134 -11.90 -14.84 10.20
CA LEU A 134 -10.52 -14.70 9.68
C LEU A 134 -9.52 -15.62 10.40
N TYR A 135 -9.65 -15.73 11.72
CA TYR A 135 -8.64 -16.35 12.60
C TYR A 135 -9.12 -17.60 13.31
N GLY A 136 -10.38 -18.00 13.12
CA GLY A 136 -10.97 -19.18 13.79
C GLY A 136 -11.30 -18.97 15.27
N THR A 137 -11.01 -17.80 15.82
CA THR A 137 -11.26 -17.44 17.22
C THR A 137 -11.63 -15.96 17.34
N ASN A 138 -12.39 -15.60 18.36
CA ASN A 138 -12.60 -14.21 18.78
C ASN A 138 -11.72 -13.81 19.97
N ASP A 139 -11.01 -14.76 20.58
CA ASP A 139 -10.05 -14.53 21.67
C ASP A 139 -8.69 -14.08 21.10
N THR A 140 -8.70 -12.94 20.42
CA THR A 140 -7.53 -12.28 19.87
C THR A 140 -7.78 -10.78 19.77
N SER A 141 -6.70 -9.98 19.78
CA SER A 141 -6.76 -8.54 19.54
C SER A 141 -6.48 -8.16 18.07
N LEU A 142 -6.24 -9.14 17.19
CA LEU A 142 -5.93 -8.89 15.78
C LEU A 142 -7.03 -8.08 15.08
N PRO A 143 -6.66 -7.14 14.20
CA PRO A 143 -7.60 -6.33 13.43
C PRO A 143 -8.34 -7.15 12.37
N VAL A 144 -9.44 -6.62 11.85
CA VAL A 144 -10.27 -7.30 10.85
C VAL A 144 -10.51 -6.50 9.57
N GLY A 145 -10.41 -5.19 9.63
CA GLY A 145 -10.50 -4.34 8.46
C GLY A 145 -9.20 -4.37 7.65
N PRO A 146 -9.24 -4.42 6.32
CA PRO A 146 -8.03 -4.57 5.50
C PRO A 146 -7.00 -3.46 5.72
N LEU A 147 -7.41 -2.22 5.95
CA LEU A 147 -6.47 -1.14 6.25
C LEU A 147 -5.87 -1.28 7.65
N SER A 148 -6.65 -1.76 8.62
CA SER A 148 -6.17 -2.02 9.98
C SER A 148 -5.16 -3.17 10.01
N ILE A 149 -5.44 -4.26 9.29
CA ILE A 149 -4.50 -5.40 9.14
C ILE A 149 -3.22 -4.91 8.44
N SER A 150 -3.35 -4.12 7.38
CA SER A 150 -2.19 -3.58 6.66
C SER A 150 -1.32 -2.68 7.54
N GLU A 151 -1.94 -1.87 8.44
CA GLU A 151 -1.20 -1.03 9.40
C GLU A 151 -0.47 -1.90 10.43
N ASP A 152 -1.10 -2.96 10.94
CA ASP A 152 -0.51 -3.88 11.91
C ASP A 152 0.69 -4.63 11.30
N VAL A 153 0.49 -5.23 10.13
CA VAL A 153 1.55 -5.91 9.36
C VAL A 153 2.73 -4.99 9.08
N ALA A 154 2.48 -3.80 8.51
CA ALA A 154 3.55 -2.88 8.14
C ALA A 154 4.30 -2.33 9.35
N SER A 155 3.58 -2.02 10.43
CA SER A 155 4.17 -1.54 11.68
C SER A 155 5.06 -2.60 12.32
N SER A 156 4.58 -3.84 12.40
CA SER A 156 5.34 -4.97 12.92
C SER A 156 6.53 -5.33 12.03
N PHE A 157 6.35 -5.26 10.70
CA PHE A 157 7.44 -5.46 9.74
C PHE A 157 8.60 -4.49 9.97
N TYR A 158 8.33 -3.19 10.10
CA TYR A 158 9.38 -2.19 10.32
C TYR A 158 10.01 -2.24 11.71
N GLN A 159 9.32 -2.79 12.72
CA GLN A 159 9.94 -3.05 14.03
C GLN A 159 11.02 -4.13 13.94
N VAL A 160 10.82 -5.16 13.13
CA VAL A 160 11.78 -6.28 12.97
C VAL A 160 12.80 -5.97 11.87
N PHE A 161 12.39 -5.32 10.79
CA PHE A 161 13.19 -5.03 9.61
C PHE A 161 13.27 -3.52 9.28
N PRO A 162 13.85 -2.69 10.16
CA PRO A 162 13.82 -1.23 10.01
C PRO A 162 14.52 -0.69 8.75
N LYS A 163 15.35 -1.50 8.11
CA LYS A 163 16.11 -1.15 6.89
C LYS A 163 15.55 -1.76 5.61
N LYS A 164 14.62 -2.71 5.69
CA LYS A 164 13.99 -3.29 4.49
C LYS A 164 12.91 -2.36 3.96
N GLY A 165 12.76 -2.31 2.63
CA GLY A 165 11.66 -1.64 1.98
C GLY A 165 10.45 -2.57 1.85
N LEU A 166 9.26 -2.07 2.17
CA LEU A 166 7.99 -2.73 1.91
C LEU A 166 7.28 -2.02 0.76
N PHE A 167 7.10 -2.73 -0.35
CA PHE A 167 6.42 -2.24 -1.54
C PHE A 167 4.98 -2.76 -1.56
N GLY A 168 4.01 -1.85 -1.40
CA GLY A 168 2.59 -2.19 -1.45
C GLY A 168 2.06 -2.20 -2.88
N ILE A 169 1.36 -3.26 -3.25
CA ILE A 169 0.50 -3.26 -4.44
C ILE A 169 -0.93 -3.19 -3.94
N GLY A 170 -1.56 -2.04 -4.15
CA GLY A 170 -2.89 -1.77 -3.63
C GLY A 170 -4.01 -2.20 -4.56
N GLY A 171 -5.16 -2.06 -4.01
CA GLY A 171 -6.48 -1.83 -4.47
C GLY A 171 -6.72 -0.35 -4.76
N ASP A 172 -7.74 0.27 -4.09
CA ASP A 172 -7.91 1.72 -4.17
C ASP A 172 -6.82 2.47 -3.38
N HIS A 173 -6.71 3.79 -3.59
CA HIS A 173 -5.61 4.58 -3.03
C HIS A 173 -5.64 4.72 -1.49
N SER A 174 -6.74 4.38 -0.83
CA SER A 174 -6.78 4.33 0.64
C SER A 174 -5.79 3.33 1.23
N THR A 175 -5.36 2.33 0.44
CA THR A 175 -4.35 1.33 0.84
C THR A 175 -2.97 1.93 1.09
N SER A 176 -2.69 3.13 0.57
CA SER A 176 -1.46 3.88 0.87
C SER A 176 -1.41 4.37 2.32
N TYR A 177 -2.56 4.70 2.92
CA TYR A 177 -2.61 5.22 4.30
C TYR A 177 -1.85 4.37 5.31
N PRO A 178 -2.17 3.08 5.50
CA PRO A 178 -1.51 2.26 6.52
C PRO A 178 -0.02 2.06 6.25
N LEU A 179 0.37 1.95 4.98
CA LEU A 179 1.76 1.71 4.59
C LEU A 179 2.62 2.95 4.80
N VAL A 180 2.17 4.11 4.33
CA VAL A 180 2.88 5.39 4.49
C VAL A 180 2.97 5.75 5.96
N LYS A 181 1.87 5.66 6.70
CA LYS A 181 1.84 5.96 8.14
C LYS A 181 2.83 5.11 8.93
N SER A 182 2.83 3.79 8.70
CA SER A 182 3.74 2.87 9.38
C SER A 182 5.20 3.16 9.05
N TYR A 183 5.48 3.45 7.78
CA TYR A 183 6.83 3.84 7.35
C TYR A 183 7.29 5.13 8.01
N LEU A 184 6.50 6.19 7.94
CA LEU A 184 6.82 7.49 8.53
C LEU A 184 7.09 7.38 10.03
N LYS A 185 6.24 6.65 10.76
CA LYS A 185 6.43 6.40 12.20
C LYS A 185 7.73 5.64 12.48
N ALA A 186 8.01 4.59 11.72
CA ALA A 186 9.23 3.82 11.88
C ALA A 186 10.49 4.66 11.61
N LYS A 187 10.46 5.51 10.56
CA LYS A 187 11.60 6.39 10.24
C LYS A 187 11.75 7.54 11.23
N LYS A 188 10.67 8.06 11.75
CA LYS A 188 10.69 9.07 12.82
C LYS A 188 11.38 8.54 14.09
N THR A 189 11.13 7.28 14.47
CA THR A 189 11.83 6.66 15.62
C THR A 189 13.33 6.49 15.37
N GLN A 190 13.79 6.45 14.12
CA GLN A 190 15.18 6.41 13.72
C GLN A 190 15.81 7.80 13.54
N GLY A 191 15.03 8.87 13.81
CA GLY A 191 15.46 10.26 13.60
C GLY A 191 15.60 10.66 12.14
N LYS A 192 15.00 9.90 11.20
CA LYS A 192 15.09 10.13 9.76
C LYS A 192 14.04 11.11 9.26
N LYS A 193 14.44 12.00 8.37
CA LYS A 193 13.52 12.87 7.63
C LYS A 193 13.10 12.18 6.33
N VAL A 194 11.79 12.09 6.13
CA VAL A 194 11.18 11.45 4.97
C VAL A 194 10.36 12.47 4.19
N ALA A 195 10.44 12.45 2.87
CA ALA A 195 9.47 13.10 2.00
C ALA A 195 8.57 12.06 1.32
N LEU A 196 7.31 12.42 1.11
CA LEU A 196 6.36 11.68 0.28
C LEU A 196 6.38 12.27 -1.13
N ILE A 197 6.69 11.44 -2.11
CA ILE A 197 6.46 11.75 -3.53
C ILE A 197 5.18 11.04 -3.95
N HIS A 198 4.15 11.82 -4.29
CA HIS A 198 2.84 11.34 -4.61
C HIS A 198 2.49 11.65 -6.07
N PHE A 199 2.47 10.62 -6.92
CA PHE A 199 2.03 10.72 -8.31
C PHE A 199 0.55 10.38 -8.38
N ASP A 200 -0.27 11.30 -8.91
CA ASP A 200 -1.72 11.15 -8.94
C ASP A 200 -2.36 12.20 -9.85
N ALA A 201 -3.50 11.88 -10.43
CA ALA A 201 -4.37 12.87 -11.07
C ALA A 201 -5.14 13.73 -10.05
N HIS A 202 -5.25 13.27 -8.82
CA HIS A 202 -6.03 13.87 -7.73
C HIS A 202 -5.12 14.35 -6.59
N THR A 203 -5.70 15.12 -5.67
CA THR A 203 -4.93 15.64 -4.52
C THR A 203 -4.97 14.72 -3.31
N ASP A 204 -6.01 13.91 -3.18
CA ASP A 204 -6.30 13.05 -2.02
C ASP A 204 -6.28 13.79 -0.67
N LEU A 205 -6.62 15.07 -0.72
CA LEU A 205 -6.64 15.99 0.41
C LEU A 205 -8.07 16.31 0.91
N LEU A 206 -9.04 15.42 0.63
CA LEU A 206 -10.35 15.53 1.25
C LEU A 206 -10.23 15.30 2.77
N VAL A 207 -11.09 15.95 3.54
CA VAL A 207 -11.17 15.72 4.99
C VAL A 207 -12.08 14.53 5.29
N GLU A 208 -13.15 14.42 4.51
CA GLU A 208 -14.12 13.34 4.58
C GLU A 208 -14.88 13.19 3.26
N ARG A 209 -15.56 12.09 3.09
CA ARG A 209 -16.53 11.86 2.02
C ARG A 209 -17.76 11.16 2.57
N LEU A 210 -18.90 11.86 2.58
CA LEU A 210 -20.18 11.35 3.09
C LEU A 210 -20.09 10.79 4.52
N GLY A 211 -19.34 11.47 5.40
CA GLY A 211 -19.16 11.09 6.80
C GLY A 211 -18.05 10.05 7.03
N ILE A 212 -17.38 9.59 5.97
CA ILE A 212 -16.22 8.70 6.08
C ILE A 212 -14.95 9.54 5.89
N ASP A 213 -14.16 9.67 6.94
CA ASP A 213 -12.94 10.48 6.95
C ASP A 213 -11.76 9.76 6.25
N LEU A 214 -11.71 8.43 6.27
CA LEU A 214 -10.66 7.66 5.60
C LEU A 214 -11.20 6.96 4.36
N CYS A 215 -10.80 7.45 3.18
CA CYS A 215 -11.13 6.90 1.88
C CYS A 215 -9.99 7.13 0.88
N PHE A 216 -10.15 6.68 -0.36
CA PHE A 216 -9.16 6.85 -1.42
C PHE A 216 -8.75 8.32 -1.66
N GLY A 217 -9.69 9.26 -1.51
CA GLY A 217 -9.45 10.69 -1.74
C GLY A 217 -9.05 11.49 -0.50
N SER A 218 -8.84 10.87 0.67
CA SER A 218 -8.53 11.57 1.93
C SER A 218 -7.29 11.05 2.65
N TRP A 219 -6.67 10.00 2.16
CA TRP A 219 -5.59 9.33 2.87
C TRP A 219 -4.39 10.24 3.16
N VAL A 220 -4.08 11.19 2.29
CA VAL A 220 -2.96 12.11 2.47
C VAL A 220 -3.15 12.99 3.69
N THR A 221 -4.36 13.47 3.96
CA THR A 221 -4.64 14.31 5.14
C THR A 221 -4.29 13.59 6.45
N HIS A 222 -4.43 12.29 6.48
CA HIS A 222 -4.17 11.47 7.67
C HIS A 222 -2.69 11.21 7.95
N ILE A 223 -1.79 11.50 6.99
CA ILE A 223 -0.35 11.27 7.17
C ILE A 223 0.47 12.57 7.26
N LEU A 224 -0.12 13.72 6.97
CA LEU A 224 0.61 14.99 6.98
C LEU A 224 1.25 15.29 8.34
N GLY A 225 0.58 14.92 9.44
CA GLY A 225 1.10 15.11 10.80
C GLY A 225 2.25 14.18 11.19
N ASP A 226 2.48 13.11 10.42
CA ASP A 226 3.58 12.17 10.62
C ASP A 226 4.85 12.60 9.85
N LEU A 227 4.73 13.48 8.86
CA LEU A 227 5.85 14.12 8.18
C LEU A 227 6.54 15.15 9.10
N HIS A 228 7.79 15.51 8.81
CA HIS A 228 8.49 16.56 9.56
C HIS A 228 7.78 17.92 9.39
N LYS A 229 7.32 18.20 8.16
CA LYS A 229 6.42 19.32 7.85
C LYS A 229 5.54 18.94 6.64
N PRO A 230 4.35 19.52 6.51
CA PRO A 230 3.43 19.21 5.42
C PRO A 230 4.01 19.39 4.02
N SER A 231 4.93 20.35 3.82
CA SER A 231 5.59 20.58 2.54
C SER A 231 6.55 19.45 2.11
N ASP A 232 6.82 18.48 2.98
CA ASP A 232 7.53 17.25 2.61
C ASP A 232 6.60 16.26 1.87
N ALA A 233 5.29 16.55 1.74
CA ALA A 233 4.39 15.91 0.79
C ALA A 233 4.44 16.66 -0.54
N ILE A 234 4.97 16.02 -1.57
CA ILE A 234 5.17 16.56 -2.92
C ILE A 234 4.29 15.79 -3.87
N GLN A 235 3.27 16.44 -4.42
CA GLN A 235 2.27 15.86 -5.31
C GLN A 235 2.56 16.26 -6.77
N ILE A 236 2.50 15.30 -7.68
CA ILE A 236 2.88 15.48 -9.09
C ILE A 236 1.81 14.89 -9.99
N GLY A 237 1.35 15.68 -10.96
CA GLY A 237 0.44 15.23 -12.00
C GLY A 237 -1.03 15.57 -11.78
N ILE A 238 -1.34 16.36 -10.74
CA ILE A 238 -2.71 16.77 -10.43
C ILE A 238 -3.36 17.45 -11.65
N ARG A 239 -4.53 16.96 -12.06
CA ARG A 239 -5.31 17.51 -13.19
C ARG A 239 -6.81 17.46 -12.99
N SER A 240 -7.27 16.74 -11.95
CA SER A 240 -8.69 16.64 -11.60
C SER A 240 -8.89 17.16 -10.18
N SER A 241 -9.40 18.38 -10.07
CA SER A 241 -9.60 19.05 -8.77
C SER A 241 -10.75 20.04 -8.82
N GLY A 242 -11.58 20.05 -7.78
CA GLY A 242 -12.66 21.02 -7.61
C GLY A 242 -12.19 22.37 -7.06
N LYS A 243 -10.91 22.53 -6.72
CA LYS A 243 -10.32 23.77 -6.20
C LYS A 243 -8.98 24.03 -6.90
N PRO A 244 -8.53 25.30 -6.99
CA PRO A 244 -7.24 25.63 -7.58
C PRO A 244 -6.08 25.19 -6.68
N LYS A 245 -4.89 25.10 -7.25
CA LYS A 245 -3.64 24.68 -6.60
C LYS A 245 -3.38 25.45 -5.30
N GLU A 246 -3.52 26.76 -5.34
CA GLU A 246 -3.24 27.64 -4.20
C GLU A 246 -4.14 27.34 -2.99
N HIS A 247 -5.35 26.83 -3.22
CA HIS A 247 -6.23 26.40 -2.14
C HIS A 247 -5.60 25.25 -1.36
N TRP A 248 -5.09 24.25 -2.05
CA TRP A 248 -4.51 23.05 -1.44
C TRP A 248 -3.19 23.35 -0.74
N GLU A 249 -2.29 24.07 -1.42
CA GLU A 249 -1.00 24.46 -0.86
C GLU A 249 -1.18 25.34 0.39
N LYS A 250 -2.10 26.32 0.35
CA LYS A 250 -2.37 27.20 1.49
C LYS A 250 -3.07 26.47 2.65
N THR A 251 -4.01 25.59 2.35
CA THR A 251 -4.81 24.91 3.38
C THR A 251 -4.04 23.81 4.08
N PHE A 252 -3.27 23.02 3.32
CA PHE A 252 -2.61 21.83 3.83
C PHE A 252 -1.08 21.95 3.91
N GLY A 253 -0.50 22.97 3.31
CA GLY A 253 0.95 23.20 3.34
C GLY A 253 1.77 22.27 2.44
N VAL A 254 1.13 21.48 1.60
CA VAL A 254 1.78 20.56 0.65
C VAL A 254 2.43 21.31 -0.52
N GLN A 255 3.35 20.65 -1.24
CA GLN A 255 3.86 21.14 -2.52
C GLN A 255 3.17 20.41 -3.67
N GLN A 256 2.79 21.14 -4.70
CA GLN A 256 2.12 20.57 -5.86
C GLN A 256 2.78 21.00 -7.17
N TYR A 257 2.92 20.05 -8.09
CA TYR A 257 3.30 20.24 -9.49
C TYR A 257 2.20 19.65 -10.36
N TRP A 258 1.31 20.53 -10.85
CA TRP A 258 0.15 20.10 -11.61
C TRP A 258 0.54 19.61 -13.02
N ALA A 259 -0.33 18.84 -13.65
CA ALA A 259 -0.02 18.19 -14.93
C ALA A 259 0.31 19.20 -16.04
N ASP A 260 -0.39 20.32 -16.11
CA ASP A 260 -0.11 21.42 -17.04
C ASP A 260 1.27 22.03 -16.82
N GLU A 261 1.67 22.29 -15.57
CA GLU A 261 3.00 22.76 -15.24
C GLU A 261 4.10 21.76 -15.65
N VAL A 262 3.85 20.46 -15.43
CA VAL A 262 4.79 19.40 -15.80
C VAL A 262 4.93 19.30 -17.32
N ILE A 263 3.84 19.47 -18.06
CA ILE A 263 3.84 19.49 -19.53
C ILE A 263 4.57 20.73 -20.06
N GLU A 264 4.25 21.90 -19.54
CA GLU A 264 4.83 23.18 -19.99
C GLU A 264 6.33 23.29 -19.68
N GLN A 265 6.74 22.97 -18.47
CA GLN A 265 8.12 23.10 -18.03
C GLN A 265 8.98 21.87 -18.39
N GLY A 266 8.36 20.73 -18.61
CA GLY A 266 9.00 19.43 -18.78
C GLY A 266 9.44 18.78 -17.48
N PRO A 267 9.63 17.45 -17.47
CA PRO A 267 9.97 16.70 -16.25
C PRO A 267 11.34 17.05 -15.67
N GLY A 268 12.30 17.43 -16.51
CA GLY A 268 13.66 17.75 -16.07
C GLY A 268 13.75 18.95 -15.11
N PRO A 269 13.20 20.13 -15.46
CA PRO A 269 13.13 21.29 -14.56
C PRO A 269 12.36 21.00 -13.26
N ILE A 270 11.22 20.30 -13.32
CA ILE A 270 10.45 19.91 -12.14
C ILE A 270 11.29 19.02 -11.22
N THR A 271 11.92 18.00 -11.76
CA THR A 271 12.81 17.11 -11.00
C THR A 271 13.93 17.89 -10.32
N LYS A 272 14.55 18.86 -11.01
CA LYS A 272 15.60 19.71 -10.40
C LYS A 272 15.08 20.50 -9.21
N LYS A 273 13.89 21.10 -9.31
CA LYS A 273 13.25 21.82 -8.19
C LYS A 273 13.03 20.91 -6.99
N ILE A 274 12.49 19.73 -7.22
CA ILE A 274 12.26 18.73 -6.17
C ILE A 274 13.58 18.30 -5.51
N LEU A 275 14.60 17.97 -6.32
CA LEU A 275 15.90 17.57 -5.79
C LEU A 275 16.60 18.69 -4.99
N SER A 276 16.47 19.95 -5.42
CA SER A 276 16.99 21.09 -4.64
C SER A 276 16.30 21.19 -3.29
N TYR A 277 14.97 21.12 -3.27
CA TYR A 277 14.20 21.11 -2.04
C TYR A 277 14.61 19.96 -1.09
N LEU A 278 14.67 18.73 -1.59
CA LEU A 278 15.05 17.55 -0.79
C LEU A 278 16.45 17.74 -0.16
N LYS A 279 17.39 18.33 -0.91
CA LYS A 279 18.75 18.61 -0.44
C LYS A 279 18.75 19.71 0.62
N GLU A 280 18.06 20.82 0.40
CA GLU A 280 17.96 21.95 1.33
C GLU A 280 17.35 21.54 2.66
N GLU A 281 16.28 20.73 2.61
CA GLU A 281 15.59 20.21 3.77
C GLU A 281 16.28 19.02 4.44
N LYS A 282 17.37 18.54 3.84
CA LYS A 282 18.13 17.37 4.31
C LYS A 282 17.24 16.13 4.45
N ILE A 283 16.39 15.91 3.46
CA ILE A 283 15.59 14.68 3.38
C ILE A 283 16.53 13.49 3.14
N GLU A 284 16.38 12.45 3.93
CA GLU A 284 17.27 11.28 3.92
C GLU A 284 16.62 10.08 3.22
N GLU A 285 15.30 10.00 3.23
CA GLU A 285 14.56 8.89 2.64
C GLU A 285 13.29 9.39 1.94
N LEU A 286 12.85 8.64 0.95
CA LEU A 286 11.63 8.92 0.20
C LEU A 286 10.64 7.76 0.36
N TYR A 287 9.37 8.11 0.50
CA TYR A 287 8.27 7.20 0.22
C TYR A 287 7.64 7.63 -1.11
N VAL A 288 7.44 6.70 -2.03
CA VAL A 288 6.77 6.99 -3.31
C VAL A 288 5.41 6.30 -3.30
N SER A 289 4.35 7.07 -3.44
CA SER A 289 2.99 6.58 -3.72
C SER A 289 2.64 6.91 -5.17
N PHE A 290 2.14 5.94 -5.89
CA PHE A 290 1.82 6.07 -7.31
C PHE A 290 0.41 5.56 -7.56
N ASP A 291 -0.53 6.47 -7.84
CA ASP A 291 -1.82 6.11 -8.39
C ASP A 291 -1.67 5.83 -9.88
N ILE A 292 -2.32 4.78 -10.37
CA ILE A 292 -2.26 4.41 -11.79
C ILE A 292 -2.85 5.50 -12.69
N ASP A 293 -3.78 6.29 -12.17
CA ASP A 293 -4.39 7.39 -12.90
C ASP A 293 -3.48 8.64 -13.04
N ALA A 294 -2.30 8.63 -12.39
CA ALA A 294 -1.24 9.59 -12.73
C ALA A 294 -0.81 9.48 -14.19
N LEU A 295 -0.94 8.30 -14.78
CA LEU A 295 -0.73 8.08 -16.20
C LEU A 295 -1.83 8.76 -17.02
N ASP A 296 -1.52 9.10 -18.27
CA ASP A 296 -2.53 9.58 -19.21
C ASP A 296 -3.60 8.50 -19.43
N SER A 297 -4.86 8.92 -19.50
CA SER A 297 -6.02 8.02 -19.65
C SER A 297 -5.99 7.15 -20.93
N THR A 298 -5.14 7.51 -21.90
CA THR A 298 -4.90 6.67 -23.08
C THR A 298 -4.08 5.42 -22.78
N TYR A 299 -3.31 5.44 -21.69
CA TYR A 299 -2.50 4.30 -21.23
C TYR A 299 -3.16 3.55 -20.07
N ALA A 300 -3.84 4.27 -19.19
CA ALA A 300 -4.55 3.73 -18.04
C ALA A 300 -5.89 4.45 -17.91
N SER A 301 -6.94 3.85 -18.44
CA SER A 301 -8.31 4.35 -18.24
C SER A 301 -8.76 4.05 -16.81
N ALA A 302 -8.83 5.07 -15.99
CA ALA A 302 -9.36 5.02 -14.62
C ALA A 302 -10.72 5.71 -14.56
#